data_7f4914f81a1792d9cdf2e38958e94b39
#
_entry.id   7f4914f81a1792d9cdf2e38958e94b39
#
_cell.length_a   1.000
_cell.length_b   1.000
_cell.length_c   1.000
_cell.angle_alpha   90.00
_cell.angle_beta   90.00
_cell.angle_gamma   90.00
#
_symmetry.space_group_name_H-M   'P 1'
#
loop_
_entity.id
_entity.type
_entity.pdbx_description
1 polymer ?
#
loop_
_entity_poly.entity_id
_entity_poly.type
_entity_poly.pdbx_seq_one_letter_code
_entity_poly.pdbx_strand_id
1 'polypeptide(L)'
;MNDSTIAFRAKEQLGKFLGKVFTHFSRPRQKFLSDMLYGIQASGDTRIPRGAAEPPKAVARGVLSSVMRAINDDSGKCHAVEKRLSRNVADATIGDDIDKAILEAGAKFVRDDTLILVDPTEIRKEFGLKMEHVTMIRDASRSSKEGRDVLVHGYHGCMAVACQNGKRKTVPLALRLWSSNAPGHKGENDEVLKIITGIMAATGGKGVLVYDRGGDKPAFYGAFIDNSWDFIVRMTGRSVLAWKGMHEIHWLASQCVMRHKHHVEFDSHGKECNIQIEFGAMPVRLPLHPEKELHMVVVKGFGEEPMMLLTSLPVNGSFESMWRIVEGYLTRWRIEETIRFVKQAYGFENIRVLSYRGIRNMASIVLATAYFASAWLGRHVKREVLAEHLKTLSQRLGKVPEFANYAIAVGLKRAFTRFGKWCRKIIDPKPEPTENELLEFLPGFRELFAADLC
;
A
#
# COMPACT_ATOMS: atom_id res chain seq x y z
N MET A 1 8.79 -26.84 11.47
CA MET A 1 7.52 -26.10 11.57
C MET A 1 6.45 -26.79 10.75
N ASN A 2 5.19 -26.70 11.15
CA ASN A 2 4.09 -27.40 10.45
C ASN A 2 3.10 -26.34 9.93
N ASP A 3 2.79 -26.39 8.63
CA ASP A 3 1.79 -25.50 7.99
C ASP A 3 0.43 -25.48 8.75
N SER A 4 0.07 -26.58 9.43
CA SER A 4 -1.16 -26.63 10.23
C SER A 4 -1.13 -25.73 11.45
N THR A 5 0.03 -25.60 12.12
CA THR A 5 0.23 -24.69 13.26
C THR A 5 0.15 -23.25 12.81
N ILE A 6 0.81 -22.91 11.69
CA ILE A 6 0.74 -21.58 11.07
C ILE A 6 -0.71 -21.22 10.73
N ALA A 7 -1.44 -22.12 10.07
CA ALA A 7 -2.82 -21.90 9.69
C ALA A 7 -3.72 -21.69 10.91
N PHE A 8 -3.52 -22.45 11.98
CA PHE A 8 -4.27 -22.30 13.23
C PHE A 8 -4.02 -20.93 13.88
N ARG A 9 -2.75 -20.55 14.08
CA ARG A 9 -2.35 -19.27 14.69
C ARG A 9 -2.84 -18.08 13.86
N ALA A 10 -2.72 -18.16 12.54
CA ALA A 10 -3.21 -17.11 11.65
C ALA A 10 -4.74 -16.97 11.72
N LYS A 11 -5.49 -18.07 11.81
CA LYS A 11 -6.95 -18.05 12.02
C LYS A 11 -7.34 -17.47 13.38
N GLU A 12 -6.63 -17.84 14.44
CA GLU A 12 -6.84 -17.26 15.77
C GLU A 12 -6.63 -15.75 15.75
N GLN A 13 -5.55 -15.29 15.13
CA GLN A 13 -5.29 -13.85 14.99
C GLN A 13 -6.33 -13.16 14.11
N LEU A 14 -6.85 -13.81 13.07
CA LEU A 14 -7.97 -13.29 12.28
C LEU A 14 -9.22 -13.10 13.13
N GLY A 15 -9.54 -14.06 13.99
CA GLY A 15 -10.66 -13.94 14.94
C GLY A 15 -10.46 -12.77 15.91
N LYS A 16 -9.25 -12.61 16.48
CA LYS A 16 -8.90 -11.48 17.35
C LYS A 16 -8.96 -10.13 16.60
N PHE A 17 -8.52 -10.10 15.33
CA PHE A 17 -8.61 -8.94 14.48
C PHE A 17 -10.07 -8.48 14.30
N LEU A 18 -10.95 -9.40 13.92
CA LEU A 18 -12.36 -9.10 13.72
C LEU A 18 -13.02 -8.61 15.01
N GLY A 19 -12.74 -9.26 16.14
CA GLY A 19 -13.30 -8.88 17.43
C GLY A 19 -12.79 -7.56 18.00
N LYS A 20 -11.59 -7.10 17.62
CA LYS A 20 -10.98 -5.86 18.14
C LYS A 20 -11.13 -4.66 17.21
N VAL A 21 -11.12 -4.87 15.90
CA VAL A 21 -11.18 -3.79 14.91
C VAL A 21 -12.62 -3.53 14.48
N PHE A 22 -13.44 -4.57 14.37
CA PHE A 22 -14.83 -4.50 13.88
C PHE A 22 -15.86 -4.76 15.00
N THR A 23 -15.64 -4.16 16.15
CA THR A 23 -16.48 -4.35 17.36
C THR A 23 -17.94 -3.95 17.15
N HIS A 24 -18.19 -2.95 16.29
CA HIS A 24 -19.51 -2.44 15.97
C HIS A 24 -20.26 -3.28 14.91
N PHE A 25 -19.60 -4.28 14.30
CA PHE A 25 -20.24 -5.15 13.32
C PHE A 25 -21.14 -6.17 13.99
N SER A 26 -22.34 -6.36 13.44
CA SER A 26 -23.20 -7.48 13.84
C SER A 26 -22.54 -8.83 13.54
N ARG A 27 -22.94 -9.87 14.27
CA ARG A 27 -22.39 -11.24 14.05
C ARG A 27 -22.45 -11.71 12.58
N PRO A 28 -23.55 -11.47 11.82
CA PRO A 28 -23.59 -11.83 10.40
C PRO A 28 -22.54 -11.07 9.55
N ARG A 29 -22.33 -9.78 9.81
CA ARG A 29 -21.31 -8.97 9.14
C ARG A 29 -19.90 -9.40 9.50
N GLN A 30 -19.63 -9.70 10.78
CA GLN A 30 -18.33 -10.25 11.20
C GLN A 30 -18.06 -11.60 10.53
N LYS A 31 -19.08 -12.49 10.47
CA LYS A 31 -18.95 -13.77 9.76
C LYS A 31 -18.67 -13.58 8.27
N PHE A 32 -19.40 -12.68 7.62
CA PHE A 32 -19.15 -12.35 6.21
C PHE A 32 -17.72 -11.85 6.01
N LEU A 33 -17.26 -10.89 6.81
CA LEU A 33 -15.91 -10.34 6.69
C LEU A 33 -14.85 -11.41 6.99
N SER A 34 -15.07 -12.26 7.98
CA SER A 34 -14.20 -13.41 8.26
C SER A 34 -14.06 -14.35 7.05
N ASP A 35 -15.19 -14.69 6.43
CA ASP A 35 -15.22 -15.55 5.24
C ASP A 35 -14.47 -14.89 4.07
N MET A 36 -14.65 -13.58 3.87
CA MET A 36 -14.00 -12.84 2.80
C MET A 36 -12.47 -12.74 3.02
N LEU A 37 -12.04 -12.30 4.21
CA LEU A 37 -10.60 -12.15 4.51
C LEU A 37 -9.88 -13.51 4.43
N TYR A 38 -10.45 -14.53 5.04
CA TYR A 38 -9.92 -15.89 4.95
C TYR A 38 -9.85 -16.38 3.49
N GLY A 39 -10.95 -16.24 2.76
CA GLY A 39 -11.05 -16.72 1.39
C GLY A 39 -10.13 -15.97 0.43
N ILE A 40 -9.95 -14.66 0.58
CA ILE A 40 -8.98 -13.87 -0.23
C ILE A 40 -7.55 -14.33 0.10
N GLN A 41 -7.20 -14.52 1.37
CA GLN A 41 -5.88 -15.02 1.76
C GLN A 41 -5.62 -16.43 1.21
N ALA A 42 -6.61 -17.32 1.23
CA ALA A 42 -6.48 -18.69 0.75
C ALA A 42 -6.46 -18.80 -0.78
N SER A 43 -7.10 -17.89 -1.50
CA SER A 43 -7.27 -17.94 -2.95
C SER A 43 -6.31 -17.03 -3.74
N GLY A 44 -5.57 -16.15 -3.10
CA GLY A 44 -4.67 -15.17 -3.72
C GLY A 44 -3.79 -15.77 -4.81
N ASP A 45 -3.49 -15.02 -5.87
CA ASP A 45 -2.62 -15.51 -6.96
C ASP A 45 -1.17 -15.54 -6.50
N THR A 46 -0.60 -16.73 -6.38
CA THR A 46 0.77 -16.96 -5.89
C THR A 46 1.82 -16.97 -6.99
N ARG A 47 1.46 -16.65 -8.22
CA ARG A 47 2.42 -16.61 -9.30
C ARG A 47 3.36 -15.42 -9.12
N ILE A 48 4.54 -15.70 -8.59
CA ILE A 48 5.69 -14.78 -8.73
C ILE A 48 5.95 -14.69 -10.24
N PRO A 49 5.99 -13.51 -10.85
CA PRO A 49 6.33 -13.38 -12.25
C PRO A 49 7.76 -13.88 -12.44
N ARG A 50 7.92 -15.07 -12.95
CA ARG A 50 9.15 -15.46 -13.64
C ARG A 50 9.06 -14.82 -15.01
N GLY A 51 10.11 -14.10 -15.41
CA GLY A 51 10.27 -13.34 -16.64
C GLY A 51 9.33 -13.74 -17.78
N ALA A 52 8.64 -12.74 -18.28
CA ALA A 52 7.97 -12.64 -19.56
C ALA A 52 7.64 -13.95 -20.30
N ALA A 53 6.63 -14.66 -19.87
CA ALA A 53 5.82 -15.52 -20.72
C ALA A 53 4.38 -15.36 -20.24
N GLU A 54 3.47 -14.99 -21.15
CA GLU A 54 2.06 -14.93 -20.85
C GLU A 54 1.60 -16.26 -20.20
N PRO A 55 0.85 -16.21 -19.09
CA PRO A 55 0.32 -17.43 -18.52
C PRO A 55 -0.65 -18.07 -19.53
N PRO A 56 -0.67 -19.40 -19.66
CA PRO A 56 -1.68 -20.08 -20.44
C PRO A 56 -3.05 -19.60 -19.95
N LYS A 57 -4.00 -19.46 -20.87
CA LYS A 57 -5.39 -19.02 -20.68
C LYS A 57 -6.15 -19.89 -19.64
N ALA A 58 -5.64 -19.95 -18.42
CA ALA A 58 -6.40 -20.45 -17.28
C ALA A 58 -7.53 -19.45 -17.07
N VAL A 59 -8.77 -19.88 -17.20
CA VAL A 59 -9.98 -19.08 -17.00
C VAL A 59 -9.82 -18.28 -15.74
N ALA A 60 -9.59 -16.96 -15.89
CA ALA A 60 -9.42 -16.05 -14.76
C ALA A 60 -10.73 -16.04 -13.98
N ARG A 61 -10.73 -16.69 -12.82
CA ARG A 61 -11.90 -16.80 -11.95
C ARG A 61 -12.05 -15.53 -11.15
N GLY A 62 -13.27 -15.02 -11.01
CA GLY A 62 -13.53 -13.85 -10.16
C GLY A 62 -13.20 -14.12 -8.70
N VAL A 63 -12.79 -13.08 -7.96
CA VAL A 63 -12.39 -13.20 -6.54
C VAL A 63 -13.50 -13.84 -5.68
N LEU A 64 -14.76 -13.46 -5.86
CA LEU A 64 -15.88 -14.06 -5.09
C LEU A 64 -16.03 -15.56 -5.30
N SER A 65 -15.90 -16.04 -6.53
CA SER A 65 -15.95 -17.49 -6.82
C SER A 65 -14.75 -18.23 -6.23
N SER A 66 -13.58 -17.59 -6.16
CA SER A 66 -12.40 -18.16 -5.54
C SER A 66 -12.54 -18.21 -4.01
N VAL A 67 -13.06 -17.15 -3.40
CA VAL A 67 -13.39 -17.10 -1.96
C VAL A 67 -14.42 -18.19 -1.62
N MET A 68 -15.51 -18.29 -2.38
CA MET A 68 -16.55 -19.30 -2.16
C MET A 68 -15.95 -20.73 -2.11
N ARG A 69 -15.06 -21.06 -3.03
CA ARG A 69 -14.39 -22.38 -3.02
C ARG A 69 -13.44 -22.57 -1.86
N ALA A 70 -12.78 -21.52 -1.42
CA ALA A 70 -11.87 -21.58 -0.27
C ALA A 70 -12.61 -21.84 1.05
N ILE A 71 -13.84 -21.33 1.20
CA ILE A 71 -14.62 -21.43 2.44
C ILE A 71 -15.61 -22.60 2.45
N ASN A 72 -15.98 -23.16 1.29
CA ASN A 72 -17.03 -24.19 1.18
C ASN A 72 -16.44 -25.56 0.83
N ASP A 73 -16.78 -26.56 1.65
CA ASP A 73 -16.37 -27.94 1.48
C ASP A 73 -17.40 -28.79 0.72
N ASP A 74 -18.65 -28.29 0.64
CA ASP A 74 -19.76 -29.02 0.05
C ASP A 74 -20.14 -28.41 -1.32
N SER A 75 -19.93 -29.15 -2.37
CA SER A 75 -20.23 -28.73 -3.75
C SER A 75 -21.72 -28.38 -3.95
N GLY A 76 -22.63 -29.02 -3.19
CA GLY A 76 -24.06 -28.77 -3.29
C GLY A 76 -24.53 -27.40 -2.78
N LYS A 77 -23.73 -26.73 -1.95
CA LYS A 77 -24.06 -25.41 -1.37
C LYS A 77 -23.34 -24.23 -2.01
N CYS A 78 -22.52 -24.45 -3.01
CA CYS A 78 -21.70 -23.42 -3.63
C CYS A 78 -22.51 -22.19 -4.07
N HIS A 79 -23.63 -22.39 -4.74
CA HIS A 79 -24.47 -21.30 -5.24
C HIS A 79 -25.14 -20.48 -4.12
N ALA A 80 -25.55 -21.12 -3.03
CA ALA A 80 -26.12 -20.43 -1.86
C ALA A 80 -25.08 -19.56 -1.17
N VAL A 81 -23.83 -20.05 -1.05
CA VAL A 81 -22.70 -19.31 -0.48
C VAL A 81 -22.34 -18.13 -1.38
N GLU A 82 -22.25 -18.31 -2.69
CA GLU A 82 -21.97 -17.23 -3.65
C GLU A 82 -23.03 -16.14 -3.60
N LYS A 83 -24.31 -16.51 -3.59
CA LYS A 83 -25.44 -15.56 -3.42
C LYS A 83 -25.35 -14.79 -2.11
N ARG A 84 -24.98 -15.45 -1.02
CA ARG A 84 -24.81 -14.81 0.29
C ARG A 84 -23.67 -13.80 0.25
N LEU A 85 -22.50 -14.16 -0.28
CA LEU A 85 -21.35 -13.27 -0.41
C LEU A 85 -21.68 -12.07 -1.30
N SER A 86 -22.28 -12.29 -2.46
CA SER A 86 -22.66 -11.24 -3.39
C SER A 86 -23.64 -10.23 -2.78
N ARG A 87 -24.66 -10.69 -2.04
CA ARG A 87 -25.60 -9.80 -1.33
C ARG A 87 -24.91 -8.94 -0.29
N ASN A 88 -24.00 -9.51 0.50
CA ASN A 88 -23.27 -8.73 1.50
C ASN A 88 -22.27 -7.75 0.88
N VAL A 89 -21.64 -8.09 -0.27
CA VAL A 89 -20.81 -7.16 -1.03
C VAL A 89 -21.61 -5.99 -1.58
N ALA A 90 -22.90 -6.18 -1.86
CA ALA A 90 -23.80 -5.12 -2.33
C ALA A 90 -24.39 -4.25 -1.20
N ASP A 91 -24.10 -4.54 0.07
CA ASP A 91 -24.58 -3.76 1.23
C ASP A 91 -24.16 -2.28 1.12
N ALA A 92 -25.08 -1.39 1.52
CA ALA A 92 -24.90 0.05 1.29
C ALA A 92 -23.76 0.68 2.10
N THR A 93 -23.51 0.18 3.30
CA THR A 93 -22.59 0.81 4.27
C THR A 93 -21.33 0.02 4.56
N ILE A 94 -21.27 -1.25 4.17
CA ILE A 94 -20.22 -2.16 4.63
C ILE A 94 -18.81 -1.69 4.20
N GLY A 95 -18.66 -1.09 3.03
CA GLY A 95 -17.38 -0.56 2.58
C GLY A 95 -16.91 0.61 3.45
N ASP A 96 -17.79 1.60 3.65
CA ASP A 96 -17.46 2.78 4.45
C ASP A 96 -17.21 2.41 5.93
N ASP A 97 -17.96 1.44 6.48
CA ASP A 97 -17.75 0.92 7.84
C ASP A 97 -16.39 0.20 7.97
N ILE A 98 -15.98 -0.55 6.95
CA ILE A 98 -14.66 -1.20 6.90
C ILE A 98 -13.55 -0.15 6.79
N ASP A 99 -13.67 0.80 5.89
CA ASP A 99 -12.68 1.86 5.68
C ASP A 99 -12.46 2.66 6.96
N LYS A 100 -13.55 3.03 7.64
CA LYS A 100 -13.50 3.72 8.92
C LYS A 100 -12.78 2.90 10.00
N ALA A 101 -13.13 1.63 10.16
CA ALA A 101 -12.53 0.76 11.17
C ALA A 101 -11.02 0.54 10.93
N ILE A 102 -10.61 0.35 9.66
CA ILE A 102 -9.20 0.20 9.29
C ILE A 102 -8.43 1.51 9.51
N LEU A 103 -9.00 2.64 9.10
CA LEU A 103 -8.40 3.95 9.32
C LEU A 103 -8.20 4.25 10.81
N GLU A 104 -9.20 4.03 11.65
CA GLU A 104 -9.11 4.21 13.11
C GLU A 104 -8.06 3.29 13.75
N ALA A 105 -7.95 2.05 13.25
CA ALA A 105 -6.92 1.12 13.72
C ALA A 105 -5.52 1.55 13.24
N GLY A 106 -5.38 2.00 12.01
CA GLY A 106 -4.12 2.44 11.41
C GLY A 106 -3.63 3.77 11.99
N ALA A 107 -4.54 4.70 12.27
CA ALA A 107 -4.20 6.00 12.85
C ALA A 107 -3.47 5.90 14.19
N LYS A 108 -3.69 4.83 14.96
CA LYS A 108 -2.98 4.58 16.23
C LYS A 108 -1.46 4.41 16.06
N PHE A 109 -0.99 4.09 14.87
CA PHE A 109 0.44 3.97 14.54
C PHE A 109 1.07 5.29 14.08
N VAL A 110 0.26 6.31 13.81
CA VAL A 110 0.75 7.59 13.30
C VAL A 110 1.21 8.49 14.46
N ARG A 111 2.42 9.02 14.32
CA ARG A 111 3.04 10.03 15.19
C ARG A 111 3.36 11.25 14.34
N ASP A 112 3.84 12.32 14.97
CA ASP A 112 4.13 13.58 14.26
C ASP A 112 5.20 13.42 13.15
N ASP A 113 6.11 12.46 13.30
CA ASP A 113 7.18 12.15 12.35
C ASP A 113 6.87 11.01 11.38
N THR A 114 5.71 10.38 11.51
CA THR A 114 5.29 9.28 10.64
C THR A 114 4.94 9.81 9.26
N LEU A 115 5.50 9.20 8.22
CA LEU A 115 5.16 9.51 6.84
C LEU A 115 3.79 8.92 6.48
N ILE A 116 2.94 9.75 5.88
CA ILE A 116 1.67 9.33 5.25
C ILE A 116 1.89 9.41 3.75
N LEU A 117 2.20 8.26 3.16
CA LEU A 117 2.46 8.13 1.74
C LEU A 117 1.13 8.03 1.01
N VAL A 118 0.92 8.88 0.00
CA VAL A 118 -0.30 8.92 -0.81
C VAL A 118 0.05 8.73 -2.27
N ASP A 119 -0.61 7.79 -2.93
CA ASP A 119 -0.34 7.51 -4.34
C ASP A 119 -1.63 7.13 -5.10
N PRO A 120 -1.98 7.86 -6.17
CA PRO A 120 -3.04 7.46 -7.09
C PRO A 120 -2.71 6.14 -7.77
N THR A 121 -3.73 5.35 -8.06
CA THR A 121 -3.59 4.07 -8.75
C THR A 121 -4.80 3.82 -9.63
N GLU A 122 -4.68 2.89 -10.59
CA GLU A 122 -5.80 2.47 -11.43
C GLU A 122 -6.02 0.97 -11.28
N ILE A 123 -7.27 0.52 -11.52
CA ILE A 123 -7.65 -0.88 -11.59
C ILE A 123 -8.20 -1.17 -12.95
N ARG A 124 -7.48 -1.98 -13.71
CA ARG A 124 -7.86 -2.38 -15.05
C ARG A 124 -9.03 -3.35 -15.03
N LYS A 125 -9.97 -3.16 -15.96
CA LYS A 125 -11.15 -3.99 -16.18
C LYS A 125 -11.37 -4.18 -17.68
N GLU A 126 -10.37 -4.67 -18.40
CA GLU A 126 -10.38 -4.78 -19.87
C GLU A 126 -11.66 -5.42 -20.43
N PHE A 127 -12.18 -6.43 -19.74
CA PHE A 127 -13.39 -7.14 -20.12
C PHE A 127 -14.62 -6.69 -19.33
N GLY A 128 -14.54 -5.57 -18.66
CA GLY A 128 -15.54 -5.05 -17.73
C GLY A 128 -16.58 -4.12 -18.35
N LEU A 129 -16.86 -4.19 -19.64
CA LEU A 129 -17.77 -3.29 -20.37
C LEU A 129 -19.17 -3.17 -19.76
N LYS A 130 -19.65 -4.22 -19.06
CA LYS A 130 -20.94 -4.24 -18.39
C LYS A 130 -20.89 -3.79 -16.93
N MET A 131 -19.71 -3.39 -16.45
CA MET A 131 -19.56 -2.90 -15.08
C MET A 131 -20.10 -1.47 -14.98
N GLU A 132 -20.86 -1.21 -13.93
CA GLU A 132 -21.47 0.09 -13.69
C GLU A 132 -20.40 1.18 -13.55
N HIS A 133 -20.58 2.29 -14.24
CA HIS A 133 -19.67 3.46 -14.24
C HIS A 133 -18.21 3.15 -14.61
N VAL A 134 -17.93 2.06 -15.35
CA VAL A 134 -16.57 1.83 -15.83
C VAL A 134 -16.13 3.00 -16.72
N THR A 135 -14.89 3.45 -16.57
CA THR A 135 -14.33 4.58 -17.33
C THR A 135 -13.06 4.15 -18.07
N MET A 136 -12.56 5.04 -18.93
CA MET A 136 -11.24 4.86 -19.54
C MET A 136 -10.16 5.35 -18.60
N ILE A 137 -9.16 4.50 -18.37
CA ILE A 137 -7.98 4.81 -17.54
C ILE A 137 -6.73 4.58 -18.38
N ARG A 138 -5.65 5.26 -18.01
CA ARG A 138 -4.33 5.06 -18.62
C ARG A 138 -3.68 3.79 -18.09
N ASP A 139 -3.29 2.87 -18.95
CA ASP A 139 -2.46 1.74 -18.56
C ASP A 139 -0.98 2.12 -18.62
N ALA A 140 -0.44 2.54 -17.48
CA ALA A 140 0.96 2.93 -17.37
C ALA A 140 1.94 1.79 -17.70
N SER A 141 1.53 0.52 -17.55
CA SER A 141 2.39 -0.64 -17.85
C SER A 141 2.53 -0.92 -19.35
N ARG A 142 1.56 -0.48 -20.15
CA ARG A 142 1.53 -0.67 -21.62
C ARG A 142 1.80 0.61 -22.39
N SER A 143 1.73 1.77 -21.73
CA SER A 143 2.05 3.05 -22.36
C SER A 143 3.53 3.10 -22.68
N SER A 144 3.87 3.38 -23.96
CA SER A 144 5.26 3.42 -24.39
C SER A 144 5.97 4.67 -23.85
N LYS A 145 7.31 4.59 -23.72
CA LYS A 145 8.14 5.76 -23.45
C LYS A 145 8.08 6.82 -24.57
N GLU A 146 7.59 6.43 -25.74
CA GLU A 146 7.43 7.27 -26.94
C GLU A 146 6.13 8.10 -26.98
N GLY A 147 5.39 8.17 -25.84
CA GLY A 147 4.27 9.10 -25.70
C GLY A 147 2.90 8.60 -26.17
N ARG A 148 2.74 7.32 -26.53
CA ARG A 148 1.43 6.75 -26.84
C ARG A 148 0.80 6.19 -25.57
N ASP A 149 -0.21 6.90 -25.07
CA ASP A 149 -1.01 6.41 -23.95
C ASP A 149 -1.93 5.27 -24.41
N VAL A 150 -1.83 4.13 -23.74
CA VAL A 150 -2.76 3.03 -23.89
C VAL A 150 -3.91 3.23 -22.91
N LEU A 151 -5.12 3.43 -23.42
CA LEU A 151 -6.31 3.56 -22.62
C LEU A 151 -7.05 2.23 -22.55
N VAL A 152 -7.45 1.84 -21.35
CA VAL A 152 -8.22 0.62 -21.07
C VAL A 152 -9.39 0.92 -20.14
N HIS A 153 -10.40 0.05 -20.13
CA HIS A 153 -11.51 0.18 -19.18
C HIS A 153 -11.03 -0.12 -17.75
N GLY A 154 -11.52 0.67 -16.81
CA GLY A 154 -11.16 0.50 -15.40
C GLY A 154 -11.77 1.52 -14.46
N TYR A 155 -11.19 1.63 -13.29
CA TYR A 155 -11.53 2.60 -12.26
C TYR A 155 -10.26 3.26 -11.75
N HIS A 156 -10.35 4.55 -11.45
CA HIS A 156 -9.32 5.26 -10.72
C HIS A 156 -9.37 4.89 -9.24
N GLY A 157 -8.27 5.06 -8.56
CA GLY A 157 -8.18 4.87 -7.12
C GLY A 157 -7.04 5.63 -6.50
N CYS A 158 -6.98 5.59 -5.18
CA CYS A 158 -5.87 6.10 -4.41
C CYS A 158 -5.65 5.21 -3.19
N MET A 159 -4.40 4.94 -2.90
CA MET A 159 -3.98 4.26 -1.68
C MET A 159 -3.23 5.23 -0.79
N ALA A 160 -3.38 5.07 0.53
CA ALA A 160 -2.56 5.74 1.51
C ALA A 160 -2.05 4.74 2.55
N VAL A 161 -0.79 4.89 2.94
CA VAL A 161 -0.15 4.05 3.95
C VAL A 161 0.68 4.90 4.91
N ALA A 162 0.73 4.51 6.19
CA ALA A 162 1.69 5.06 7.14
C ALA A 162 2.99 4.27 7.08
N CYS A 163 4.12 4.97 7.16
CA CYS A 163 5.46 4.37 7.19
C CYS A 163 6.38 5.24 8.06
N GLN A 164 7.28 4.63 8.80
CA GLN A 164 8.36 5.37 9.45
C GLN A 164 9.45 5.71 8.43
N ASN A 165 10.06 6.87 8.58
CA ASN A 165 11.13 7.33 7.70
C ASN A 165 12.27 6.31 7.63
N GLY A 166 12.74 5.99 6.42
CA GLY A 166 13.79 5.00 6.18
C GLY A 166 13.38 3.53 6.46
N LYS A 167 12.16 3.27 6.93
CA LYS A 167 11.71 1.91 7.26
C LYS A 167 10.94 1.26 6.12
N ARG A 168 10.85 -0.09 6.17
CA ARG A 168 10.20 -0.89 5.13
C ARG A 168 8.75 -1.24 5.46
N LYS A 169 8.38 -1.22 6.73
CA LYS A 169 7.03 -1.59 7.19
C LYS A 169 6.02 -0.51 6.83
N THR A 170 4.96 -0.91 6.14
CA THR A 170 3.82 -0.04 5.83
C THR A 170 2.57 -0.50 6.57
N VAL A 171 1.77 0.47 7.01
CA VAL A 171 0.45 0.26 7.61
C VAL A 171 -0.59 0.87 6.68
N PRO A 172 -1.44 0.06 6.01
CA PRO A 172 -2.50 0.57 5.15
C PRO A 172 -3.48 1.46 5.93
N LEU A 173 -3.77 2.65 5.41
CA LEU A 173 -4.72 3.60 5.99
C LEU A 173 -5.99 3.73 5.17
N ALA A 174 -5.86 3.77 3.84
CA ALA A 174 -6.97 3.92 2.92
C ALA A 174 -6.69 3.26 1.56
N LEU A 175 -7.75 2.76 0.93
CA LEU A 175 -7.77 2.33 -0.47
C LEU A 175 -9.16 2.63 -1.04
N ARG A 176 -9.28 3.68 -1.83
CA ARG A 176 -10.56 4.13 -2.35
C ARG A 176 -10.57 4.12 -3.87
N LEU A 177 -11.69 3.68 -4.44
CA LEU A 177 -11.93 3.69 -5.88
C LEU A 177 -12.98 4.73 -6.24
N TRP A 178 -12.79 5.33 -7.42
CA TRP A 178 -13.78 6.21 -8.05
C TRP A 178 -13.80 6.05 -9.57
N SER A 179 -14.81 6.63 -10.18
CA SER A 179 -14.94 6.70 -11.63
C SER A 179 -15.35 8.11 -12.05
N SER A 180 -14.76 8.60 -13.13
CA SER A 180 -15.18 9.85 -13.76
C SER A 180 -16.61 9.77 -14.34
N ASN A 181 -17.12 8.56 -14.63
CA ASN A 181 -18.48 8.32 -15.12
C ASN A 181 -19.50 8.17 -13.98
N ALA A 182 -19.08 8.20 -12.72
CA ALA A 182 -20.00 8.08 -11.58
C ALA A 182 -20.73 9.42 -11.32
N PRO A 183 -22.03 9.39 -10.96
CA PRO A 183 -22.76 10.57 -10.57
C PRO A 183 -22.08 11.28 -9.38
N GLY A 184 -22.00 12.61 -9.47
CA GLY A 184 -21.41 13.44 -8.39
C GLY A 184 -19.89 13.44 -8.33
N HIS A 185 -19.19 12.82 -9.27
CA HIS A 185 -17.74 12.96 -9.39
C HIS A 185 -17.38 14.41 -9.77
N LYS A 186 -16.51 15.03 -8.95
CA LYS A 186 -16.07 16.42 -9.16
C LYS A 186 -14.67 16.51 -9.76
N GLY A 187 -13.84 15.50 -9.53
CA GLY A 187 -12.47 15.44 -10.03
C GLY A 187 -11.58 14.56 -9.17
N GLU A 188 -10.45 14.16 -9.72
CA GLU A 188 -9.45 13.34 -9.02
C GLU A 188 -8.93 14.03 -7.75
N ASN A 189 -8.63 15.34 -7.85
CA ASN A 189 -8.13 16.10 -6.71
C ASN A 189 -9.10 16.08 -5.53
N ASP A 190 -10.40 16.22 -5.79
CA ASP A 190 -11.44 16.17 -4.75
C ASP A 190 -11.51 14.80 -4.08
N GLU A 191 -11.40 13.71 -4.87
CA GLU A 191 -11.42 12.36 -4.32
C GLU A 191 -10.18 12.09 -3.45
N VAL A 192 -9.00 12.52 -3.89
CA VAL A 192 -7.76 12.38 -3.11
C VAL A 192 -7.79 13.25 -1.86
N LEU A 193 -8.26 14.51 -1.96
CA LEU A 193 -8.37 15.40 -0.79
C LEU A 193 -9.35 14.86 0.26
N LYS A 194 -10.45 14.22 -0.13
CA LYS A 194 -11.35 13.53 0.81
C LYS A 194 -10.63 12.42 1.59
N ILE A 195 -9.76 11.67 0.93
CA ILE A 195 -8.95 10.62 1.59
C ILE A 195 -7.97 11.25 2.58
N ILE A 196 -7.21 12.25 2.14
CA ILE A 196 -6.23 12.95 2.98
C ILE A 196 -6.92 13.59 4.19
N THR A 197 -8.01 14.32 3.97
CA THR A 197 -8.78 14.96 5.05
C THR A 197 -9.29 13.94 6.07
N GLY A 198 -9.80 12.80 5.59
CA GLY A 198 -10.23 11.71 6.46
C GLY A 198 -9.09 11.13 7.31
N ILE A 199 -7.91 10.95 6.70
CA ILE A 199 -6.71 10.46 7.40
C ILE A 199 -6.25 11.49 8.45
N MET A 200 -6.11 12.76 8.07
CA MET A 200 -5.66 13.81 8.97
C MET A 200 -6.64 14.02 10.12
N ALA A 201 -7.94 13.94 9.89
CA ALA A 201 -8.94 13.95 10.95
C ALA A 201 -8.77 12.76 11.92
N ALA A 202 -8.57 11.55 11.41
CA ALA A 202 -8.40 10.33 12.23
C ALA A 202 -7.08 10.34 13.04
N THR A 203 -6.02 10.97 12.51
CA THR A 203 -4.71 11.08 13.18
C THR A 203 -4.60 12.31 14.09
N GLY A 204 -5.63 13.17 14.12
CA GLY A 204 -5.59 14.45 14.86
C GLY A 204 -4.58 15.43 14.27
N GLY A 205 -4.41 15.45 12.97
CA GLY A 205 -3.48 16.31 12.24
C GLY A 205 -2.03 15.83 12.29
N LYS A 206 -1.74 14.65 12.85
CA LYS A 206 -0.39 14.10 12.96
C LYS A 206 0.04 13.39 11.68
N GLY A 207 1.36 13.40 11.46
CA GLY A 207 2.03 12.77 10.33
C GLY A 207 2.44 13.77 9.26
N VAL A 208 3.36 13.33 8.40
CA VAL A 208 3.90 14.10 7.28
C VAL A 208 3.38 13.52 5.98
N LEU A 209 2.58 14.28 5.25
CA LEU A 209 2.05 13.88 3.93
C LEU A 209 3.18 13.83 2.90
N VAL A 210 3.38 12.69 2.25
CA VAL A 210 4.39 12.55 1.19
C VAL A 210 3.71 12.22 -0.12
N TYR A 211 3.93 13.08 -1.10
CA TYR A 211 3.29 12.96 -2.41
C TYR A 211 4.32 13.15 -3.52
N ASP A 212 4.10 12.47 -4.64
CA ASP A 212 4.94 12.66 -5.82
C ASP A 212 4.51 13.88 -6.65
N ARG A 213 4.94 13.96 -7.92
CA ARG A 213 4.61 15.06 -8.84
C ARG A 213 3.12 15.34 -8.98
N GLY A 214 2.27 14.34 -8.76
CA GLY A 214 0.81 14.48 -8.78
C GLY A 214 0.28 15.38 -7.67
N GLY A 215 1.04 15.56 -6.59
CA GLY A 215 0.74 16.45 -5.47
C GLY A 215 1.13 17.91 -5.70
N ASP A 216 1.87 18.22 -6.76
CA ASP A 216 2.32 19.59 -7.07
C ASP A 216 1.16 20.43 -7.69
N LYS A 217 0.11 20.64 -6.92
CA LYS A 217 -1.11 21.33 -7.35
C LYS A 217 -1.55 22.37 -6.30
N PRO A 218 -2.03 23.54 -6.73
CA PRO A 218 -2.48 24.60 -5.79
C PRO A 218 -3.53 24.12 -4.79
N ALA A 219 -4.48 23.27 -5.22
CA ALA A 219 -5.54 22.75 -4.35
C ALA A 219 -5.00 21.90 -3.19
N PHE A 220 -3.94 21.13 -3.39
CA PHE A 220 -3.30 20.35 -2.32
C PHE A 220 -2.53 21.26 -1.37
N TYR A 221 -1.73 22.18 -1.87
CA TYR A 221 -0.98 23.11 -1.03
C TYR A 221 -1.90 24.01 -0.20
N GLY A 222 -3.00 24.51 -0.80
CA GLY A 222 -4.01 25.25 -0.04
C GLY A 222 -4.54 24.43 1.13
N ALA A 223 -4.99 23.21 0.88
CA ALA A 223 -5.49 22.32 1.94
C ALA A 223 -4.42 22.02 3.01
N PHE A 224 -3.16 21.80 2.63
CA PHE A 224 -2.09 21.47 3.58
C PHE A 224 -1.73 22.67 4.46
N ILE A 225 -1.57 23.85 3.85
CA ILE A 225 -1.18 25.07 4.56
C ILE A 225 -2.31 25.57 5.45
N ASP A 226 -3.54 25.63 4.94
CA ASP A 226 -4.70 26.13 5.68
C ASP A 226 -5.01 25.29 6.93
N ASN A 227 -4.73 24.00 6.87
CA ASN A 227 -4.92 23.08 8.00
C ASN A 227 -3.64 22.82 8.81
N SER A 228 -2.52 23.48 8.47
CA SER A 228 -1.22 23.27 9.13
C SER A 228 -0.74 21.82 9.12
N TRP A 229 -0.99 21.09 8.03
CA TRP A 229 -0.51 19.72 7.84
C TRP A 229 0.90 19.74 7.28
N ASP A 230 1.78 18.95 7.86
CA ASP A 230 3.15 18.80 7.36
C ASP A 230 3.20 17.97 6.09
N PHE A 231 4.07 18.38 5.17
CA PHE A 231 4.18 17.71 3.86
C PHE A 231 5.58 17.71 3.28
N ILE A 232 5.81 16.76 2.37
CA ILE A 232 6.93 16.68 1.43
C ILE A 232 6.32 16.36 0.06
N VAL A 233 6.42 17.27 -0.90
CA VAL A 233 5.87 17.12 -2.26
C VAL A 233 6.96 17.34 -3.28
N ARG A 234 7.08 16.43 -4.26
CA ARG A 234 7.98 16.64 -5.41
C ARG A 234 7.38 17.65 -6.37
N MET A 235 8.11 18.72 -6.61
CA MET A 235 7.72 19.76 -7.55
C MET A 235 8.00 19.34 -9.00
N THR A 236 7.23 19.90 -9.93
CA THR A 236 7.40 19.66 -11.38
C THR A 236 7.96 20.87 -12.12
N GLY A 237 7.17 21.93 -12.23
CA GLY A 237 7.58 23.16 -12.92
C GLY A 237 6.61 24.27 -12.57
N ARG A 238 7.06 25.20 -11.75
CA ARG A 238 6.29 26.36 -11.33
C ARG A 238 7.24 27.49 -10.97
N SER A 239 6.66 28.66 -10.76
CA SER A 239 7.35 29.78 -10.13
C SER A 239 6.98 29.88 -8.66
N VAL A 240 7.97 30.22 -7.83
CA VAL A 240 7.82 30.45 -6.39
C VAL A 240 8.43 31.79 -6.02
N LEU A 241 8.05 32.32 -4.86
CA LEU A 241 8.67 33.51 -4.30
C LEU A 241 9.93 33.10 -3.55
N ALA A 242 11.07 33.65 -3.98
CA ALA A 242 12.35 33.49 -3.30
C ALA A 242 13.11 34.84 -3.37
N TRP A 243 13.95 35.12 -2.36
CA TRP A 243 14.63 36.39 -2.19
C TRP A 243 13.63 37.56 -2.27
N LYS A 244 13.69 38.39 -3.32
CA LYS A 244 12.79 39.54 -3.48
C LYS A 244 11.90 39.46 -4.73
N GLY A 245 11.73 38.25 -5.32
CA GLY A 245 10.96 38.12 -6.55
C GLY A 245 10.42 36.74 -6.83
N MET A 246 9.72 36.64 -7.95
CA MET A 246 9.23 35.37 -8.50
C MET A 246 10.32 34.74 -9.34
N HIS A 247 10.58 33.45 -9.12
CA HIS A 247 11.57 32.68 -9.85
C HIS A 247 11.04 31.30 -10.21
N GLU A 248 11.46 30.80 -11.35
CA GLU A 248 11.18 29.45 -11.81
C GLU A 248 12.04 28.46 -11.01
N ILE A 249 11.46 27.32 -10.58
CA ILE A 249 12.14 26.39 -9.65
C ILE A 249 13.38 25.73 -10.20
N HIS A 250 13.46 25.44 -11.52
CA HIS A 250 14.66 24.85 -12.11
C HIS A 250 15.83 25.85 -12.11
N TRP A 251 15.53 27.14 -12.36
CA TRP A 251 16.51 28.17 -12.20
C TRP A 251 16.98 28.30 -10.76
N LEU A 252 16.06 28.31 -9.78
CA LEU A 252 16.41 28.30 -8.36
C LEU A 252 17.24 27.08 -7.97
N ALA A 253 16.90 25.89 -8.48
CA ALA A 253 17.66 24.68 -8.23
C ALA A 253 19.10 24.77 -8.76
N SER A 254 19.33 25.50 -9.87
CA SER A 254 20.69 25.76 -10.38
C SER A 254 21.50 26.69 -9.47
N GLN A 255 20.84 27.59 -8.74
CA GLN A 255 21.45 28.50 -7.78
C GLN A 255 21.62 27.92 -6.37
N CYS A 256 21.04 26.75 -6.11
CA CYS A 256 21.09 26.13 -4.79
C CYS A 256 22.50 25.58 -4.47
N VAL A 257 23.03 26.00 -3.33
CA VAL A 257 24.32 25.49 -2.84
C VAL A 257 24.13 24.07 -2.31
N MET A 258 24.77 23.09 -2.94
CA MET A 258 24.79 21.70 -2.47
C MET A 258 25.72 21.57 -1.27
N ARG A 259 25.18 21.51 -0.07
CA ARG A 259 25.96 21.53 1.17
C ARG A 259 26.36 20.15 1.64
N HIS A 260 25.59 19.13 1.29
CA HIS A 260 25.75 17.77 1.78
C HIS A 260 25.84 16.76 0.65
N LYS A 261 26.58 15.68 0.90
CA LYS A 261 26.71 14.52 0.01
C LYS A 261 26.37 13.26 0.81
N HIS A 262 25.74 12.32 0.16
CA HIS A 262 25.41 11.03 0.77
C HIS A 262 25.40 9.92 -0.26
N HIS A 263 25.69 8.69 0.16
CA HIS A 263 25.57 7.49 -0.68
C HIS A 263 24.24 6.80 -0.40
N VAL A 264 23.49 6.55 -1.46
CA VAL A 264 22.20 5.85 -1.38
C VAL A 264 22.33 4.51 -2.07
N GLU A 265 22.03 3.45 -1.35
CA GLU A 265 21.96 2.08 -1.86
C GLU A 265 20.50 1.72 -2.15
N PHE A 266 20.24 1.21 -3.34
CA PHE A 266 18.93 0.71 -3.72
C PHE A 266 19.06 -0.44 -4.70
N ASP A 267 18.06 -1.33 -4.71
CA ASP A 267 17.97 -2.41 -5.70
C ASP A 267 17.24 -1.90 -6.95
N SER A 268 17.91 -1.99 -8.08
CA SER A 268 17.32 -1.73 -9.40
C SER A 268 17.31 -3.02 -10.21
N HIS A 269 16.13 -3.65 -10.32
CA HIS A 269 15.94 -4.88 -11.09
C HIS A 269 16.83 -6.05 -10.66
N GLY A 270 17.07 -6.19 -9.34
CA GLY A 270 17.91 -7.23 -8.75
C GLY A 270 19.42 -6.93 -8.82
N LYS A 271 19.80 -5.69 -9.13
CA LYS A 271 21.17 -5.19 -9.05
C LYS A 271 21.27 -4.15 -7.94
N GLU A 272 22.18 -4.37 -7.02
CA GLU A 272 22.53 -3.36 -6.01
C GLU A 272 23.20 -2.18 -6.71
N CYS A 273 22.56 -1.02 -6.64
CA CYS A 273 23.06 0.24 -7.15
C CYS A 273 23.44 1.12 -5.98
N ASN A 274 24.63 1.70 -6.03
CA ASN A 274 25.11 2.70 -5.08
C ASN A 274 25.34 3.99 -5.85
N ILE A 275 24.63 5.05 -5.50
CA ILE A 275 24.77 6.36 -6.13
C ILE A 275 25.15 7.40 -5.08
N GLN A 276 26.04 8.30 -5.46
CA GLN A 276 26.31 9.50 -4.66
C GLN A 276 25.31 10.58 -5.06
N ILE A 277 24.60 11.10 -4.06
CA ILE A 277 23.71 12.25 -4.21
C ILE A 277 24.29 13.46 -3.50
N GLU A 278 23.95 14.64 -4.00
CA GLU A 278 24.24 15.92 -3.37
C GLU A 278 22.92 16.64 -3.10
N PHE A 279 22.82 17.32 -1.96
CA PHE A 279 21.60 18.06 -1.65
C PHE A 279 21.87 19.36 -0.88
N GLY A 280 20.97 20.29 -1.08
CA GLY A 280 20.93 21.59 -0.43
C GLY A 280 19.50 22.08 -0.28
N ALA A 281 19.31 23.17 0.41
CA ALA A 281 17.98 23.73 0.61
C ALA A 281 18.00 25.25 0.59
N MET A 282 16.85 25.85 0.26
CA MET A 282 16.61 27.27 0.32
C MET A 282 15.17 27.58 0.77
N PRO A 283 14.95 28.69 1.48
CA PRO A 283 13.60 29.15 1.82
C PRO A 283 12.88 29.64 0.57
N VAL A 284 11.62 29.29 0.44
CA VAL A 284 10.72 29.71 -0.65
C VAL A 284 9.33 29.97 -0.11
N ARG A 285 8.47 30.65 -0.89
CA ARG A 285 7.05 30.80 -0.60
C ARG A 285 6.23 30.54 -1.85
N LEU A 286 5.04 30.02 -1.66
CA LEU A 286 4.07 29.88 -2.76
C LEU A 286 3.40 31.23 -3.03
N PRO A 287 3.16 31.61 -4.29
CA PRO A 287 2.50 32.87 -4.63
C PRO A 287 1.10 33.03 -4.00
N LEU A 288 0.36 31.92 -3.82
CA LEU A 288 -0.95 31.93 -3.18
C LEU A 288 -0.90 31.95 -1.65
N HIS A 289 0.27 31.69 -1.05
CA HIS A 289 0.50 31.68 0.40
C HIS A 289 1.84 32.38 0.71
N PRO A 290 1.96 33.68 0.39
CA PRO A 290 3.22 34.43 0.54
C PRO A 290 3.63 34.62 2.01
N GLU A 291 2.69 34.51 2.93
CA GLU A 291 2.88 34.59 4.38
C GLU A 291 3.57 33.36 4.96
N LYS A 292 3.45 32.18 4.27
CA LYS A 292 3.98 30.91 4.78
C LYS A 292 5.36 30.65 4.21
N GLU A 293 6.35 30.61 5.09
CA GLU A 293 7.69 30.16 4.72
C GLU A 293 7.72 28.64 4.60
N LEU A 294 8.24 28.18 3.46
CA LEU A 294 8.45 26.77 3.11
C LEU A 294 9.93 26.59 2.71
N HIS A 295 10.35 25.35 2.55
CA HIS A 295 11.69 25.04 2.09
C HIS A 295 11.63 24.21 0.82
N MET A 296 12.47 24.59 -0.16
CA MET A 296 12.75 23.78 -1.33
C MET A 296 14.08 23.05 -1.10
N VAL A 297 14.01 21.73 -0.98
CA VAL A 297 15.20 20.86 -0.92
C VAL A 297 15.51 20.36 -2.31
N VAL A 298 16.72 20.64 -2.79
CA VAL A 298 17.21 20.27 -4.13
C VAL A 298 18.14 19.08 -3.97
N VAL A 299 17.90 18.02 -4.74
CA VAL A 299 18.71 16.79 -4.75
C VAL A 299 19.21 16.51 -6.15
N LYS A 300 20.52 16.29 -6.30
CA LYS A 300 21.20 15.91 -7.55
C LYS A 300 21.77 14.50 -7.42
N GLY A 301 21.89 13.79 -8.53
CA GLY A 301 22.51 12.45 -8.59
C GLY A 301 21.55 11.31 -8.94
N PHE A 302 20.23 11.52 -8.91
CA PHE A 302 19.26 10.51 -9.35
C PHE A 302 18.97 10.50 -10.86
N GLY A 303 19.45 11.48 -11.59
CA GLY A 303 19.23 11.64 -13.03
C GLY A 303 19.89 12.92 -13.53
N GLU A 304 19.63 13.27 -14.78
CA GLU A 304 20.20 14.49 -15.40
C GLU A 304 19.66 15.76 -14.75
N GLU A 305 18.36 15.77 -14.41
CA GLU A 305 17.72 16.91 -13.76
C GLU A 305 17.66 16.76 -12.24
N PRO A 306 17.79 17.87 -11.50
CA PRO A 306 17.64 17.85 -10.06
C PRO A 306 16.20 17.53 -9.64
N MET A 307 16.06 16.83 -8.54
CA MET A 307 14.78 16.62 -7.87
C MET A 307 14.55 17.77 -6.87
N MET A 308 13.42 18.44 -6.96
CA MET A 308 13.02 19.53 -6.07
C MET A 308 11.88 19.06 -5.18
N LEU A 309 12.07 19.15 -3.86
CA LEU A 309 11.09 18.76 -2.85
C LEU A 309 10.64 20.00 -2.08
N LEU A 310 9.35 20.31 -2.13
CA LEU A 310 8.76 21.36 -1.32
C LEU A 310 8.27 20.78 0.01
N THR A 311 8.58 21.45 1.11
CA THR A 311 8.20 20.98 2.44
C THR A 311 7.85 22.11 3.40
N SER A 312 6.92 21.83 4.31
CA SER A 312 6.62 22.68 5.47
C SER A 312 7.53 22.39 6.68
N LEU A 313 8.25 21.28 6.64
CA LEU A 313 9.16 20.90 7.72
C LEU A 313 10.31 21.90 7.87
N PRO A 314 10.75 22.18 9.11
CA PRO A 314 11.84 23.10 9.34
C PRO A 314 13.17 22.55 8.82
N VAL A 315 13.92 23.41 8.12
CA VAL A 315 15.26 23.12 7.59
C VAL A 315 16.24 24.13 8.18
N ASN A 316 17.12 23.67 9.07
CA ASN A 316 18.11 24.50 9.75
C ASN A 316 19.50 24.49 9.11
N GLY A 317 19.65 23.84 7.94
CA GLY A 317 20.92 23.75 7.22
C GLY A 317 21.81 22.56 7.63
N SER A 318 21.44 21.80 8.68
CA SER A 318 22.16 20.59 9.06
C SER A 318 21.89 19.43 8.09
N PHE A 319 22.81 18.47 8.05
CA PHE A 319 22.64 17.23 7.29
C PHE A 319 21.34 16.51 7.70
N GLU A 320 21.07 16.33 8.98
CA GLU A 320 19.94 15.59 9.53
C GLU A 320 18.61 16.21 9.13
N SER A 321 18.49 17.55 9.18
CA SER A 321 17.26 18.26 8.83
C SER A 321 16.91 18.09 7.34
N MET A 322 17.91 18.13 6.46
CA MET A 322 17.69 17.94 5.02
C MET A 322 17.55 16.46 4.67
N TRP A 323 18.38 15.57 5.28
CA TRP A 323 18.32 14.14 5.02
C TRP A 323 16.96 13.55 5.38
N ARG A 324 16.39 13.99 6.51
CA ARG A 324 15.03 13.61 6.90
C ARG A 324 14.00 13.82 5.79
N ILE A 325 14.11 14.90 5.01
CA ILE A 325 13.20 15.23 3.92
C ILE A 325 13.51 14.37 2.69
N VAL A 326 14.78 14.24 2.34
CA VAL A 326 15.22 13.41 1.20
C VAL A 326 14.86 11.96 1.44
N GLU A 327 15.22 11.39 2.58
CA GLU A 327 14.91 10.01 2.95
C GLU A 327 13.39 9.78 3.02
N GLY A 328 12.64 10.77 3.56
CA GLY A 328 11.18 10.74 3.60
C GLY A 328 10.56 10.61 2.21
N TYR A 329 11.07 11.36 1.25
CA TYR A 329 10.64 11.23 -0.13
C TYR A 329 11.07 9.90 -0.77
N LEU A 330 12.30 9.45 -0.52
CA LEU A 330 12.75 8.15 -1.01
C LEU A 330 11.93 6.99 -0.43
N THR A 331 11.50 7.11 0.82
CA THR A 331 10.62 6.13 1.47
C THR A 331 9.26 6.01 0.76
N ARG A 332 8.84 6.99 -0.03
CA ARG A 332 7.60 6.95 -0.82
C ARG A 332 7.47 5.71 -1.71
N TRP A 333 8.57 5.16 -2.22
CA TRP A 333 8.53 3.93 -3.02
C TRP A 333 7.85 2.75 -2.33
N ARG A 334 7.75 2.77 -1.01
CA ARG A 334 7.07 1.72 -0.23
C ARG A 334 5.58 1.63 -0.53
N ILE A 335 4.93 2.74 -0.92
CA ILE A 335 3.53 2.68 -1.32
C ILE A 335 3.35 1.98 -2.67
N GLU A 336 4.24 2.20 -3.63
CA GLU A 336 4.19 1.51 -4.94
C GLU A 336 4.33 -0.01 -4.76
N GLU A 337 5.23 -0.45 -3.88
CA GLU A 337 5.36 -1.86 -3.51
C GLU A 337 4.09 -2.38 -2.83
N THR A 338 3.47 -1.59 -1.96
CA THR A 338 2.22 -1.97 -1.28
C THR A 338 1.06 -2.06 -2.27
N ILE A 339 0.93 -1.12 -3.21
CA ILE A 339 -0.07 -1.17 -4.28
C ILE A 339 0.13 -2.41 -5.16
N ARG A 340 1.37 -2.68 -5.57
CA ARG A 340 1.73 -3.88 -6.35
C ARG A 340 1.38 -5.14 -5.58
N PHE A 341 1.71 -5.20 -4.30
CA PHE A 341 1.36 -6.31 -3.41
C PHE A 341 -0.15 -6.55 -3.39
N VAL A 342 -0.96 -5.52 -3.15
CA VAL A 342 -2.42 -5.62 -3.11
C VAL A 342 -2.99 -6.10 -4.45
N LYS A 343 -2.50 -5.55 -5.57
CA LYS A 343 -2.94 -5.95 -6.91
C LYS A 343 -2.62 -7.40 -7.24
N GLN A 344 -1.41 -7.85 -6.92
CA GLN A 344 -0.93 -9.18 -7.31
C GLN A 344 -1.32 -10.27 -6.31
N ALA A 345 -1.09 -10.05 -5.02
CA ALA A 345 -1.32 -11.08 -4.01
C ALA A 345 -2.80 -11.37 -3.78
N TYR A 346 -3.66 -10.38 -3.91
CA TYR A 346 -5.10 -10.50 -3.66
C TYR A 346 -5.95 -10.45 -4.93
N GLY A 347 -5.33 -10.44 -6.09
CA GLY A 347 -6.05 -10.45 -7.36
C GLY A 347 -7.02 -9.27 -7.51
N PHE A 348 -6.63 -8.07 -7.08
CA PHE A 348 -7.50 -6.90 -7.03
C PHE A 348 -8.08 -6.52 -8.40
N GLU A 349 -7.31 -6.74 -9.47
CA GLU A 349 -7.78 -6.56 -10.84
C GLU A 349 -8.76 -7.65 -11.30
N ASN A 350 -8.79 -8.81 -10.62
CA ASN A 350 -9.69 -9.94 -10.92
C ASN A 350 -11.06 -9.85 -10.23
N ILE A 351 -11.36 -8.75 -9.55
CA ILE A 351 -12.70 -8.51 -9.00
C ILE A 351 -13.70 -8.33 -10.15
N ARG A 352 -14.76 -9.17 -10.16
CA ARG A 352 -15.79 -9.19 -11.22
C ARG A 352 -17.17 -8.93 -10.63
N VAL A 353 -17.30 -7.85 -9.87
CA VAL A 353 -18.58 -7.38 -9.33
C VAL A 353 -19.10 -6.30 -10.27
N LEU A 354 -20.33 -6.45 -10.74
CA LEU A 354 -20.89 -5.57 -11.78
C LEU A 354 -21.29 -4.19 -11.23
N SER A 355 -21.79 -4.13 -9.99
CA SER A 355 -22.23 -2.86 -9.39
C SER A 355 -21.06 -2.01 -8.93
N TYR A 356 -21.14 -0.71 -9.14
CA TYR A 356 -20.14 0.26 -8.72
C TYR A 356 -19.93 0.27 -7.20
N ARG A 357 -21.03 0.17 -6.44
CA ARG A 357 -20.97 0.00 -4.99
C ARG A 357 -20.22 -1.27 -4.59
N GLY A 358 -20.54 -2.38 -5.24
CA GLY A 358 -19.91 -3.66 -4.95
C GLY A 358 -18.40 -3.65 -5.20
N ILE A 359 -17.91 -3.02 -6.26
CA ILE A 359 -16.47 -2.93 -6.51
C ILE A 359 -15.76 -2.05 -5.49
N ARG A 360 -16.38 -0.96 -5.03
CA ARG A 360 -15.86 -0.12 -3.94
C ARG A 360 -15.81 -0.90 -2.63
N ASN A 361 -16.86 -1.61 -2.26
CA ASN A 361 -16.89 -2.46 -1.07
C ASN A 361 -15.82 -3.56 -1.13
N MET A 362 -15.58 -4.14 -2.30
CA MET A 362 -14.49 -5.10 -2.49
C MET A 362 -13.12 -4.46 -2.28
N ALA A 363 -12.91 -3.21 -2.67
CA ALA A 363 -11.67 -2.49 -2.38
C ALA A 363 -11.43 -2.35 -0.87
N SER A 364 -12.46 -1.99 -0.11
CA SER A 364 -12.39 -1.90 1.36
C SER A 364 -12.10 -3.26 2.01
N ILE A 365 -12.69 -4.35 1.50
CA ILE A 365 -12.39 -5.71 1.98
C ILE A 365 -10.93 -6.11 1.67
N VAL A 366 -10.43 -5.76 0.49
CA VAL A 366 -9.02 -5.99 0.12
C VAL A 366 -8.08 -5.15 0.99
N LEU A 367 -8.44 -3.90 1.30
CA LEU A 367 -7.71 -3.06 2.26
C LEU A 367 -7.63 -3.73 3.64
N ALA A 368 -8.75 -4.22 4.17
CA ALA A 368 -8.78 -4.94 5.44
C ALA A 368 -7.92 -6.22 5.41
N THR A 369 -7.91 -6.93 4.27
CA THR A 369 -7.07 -8.12 4.06
C THR A 369 -5.58 -7.75 4.08
N ALA A 370 -5.20 -6.68 3.40
CA ALA A 370 -3.84 -6.17 3.37
C ALA A 370 -3.40 -5.68 4.77
N TYR A 371 -4.28 -4.96 5.47
CA TYR A 371 -4.03 -4.50 6.83
C TYR A 371 -3.80 -5.67 7.79
N PHE A 372 -4.65 -6.71 7.72
CA PHE A 372 -4.47 -7.92 8.53
C PHE A 372 -3.08 -8.52 8.32
N ALA A 373 -2.67 -8.76 7.08
CA ALA A 373 -1.39 -9.41 6.77
C ALA A 373 -0.16 -8.52 7.11
N SER A 374 -0.22 -7.22 6.80
CA SER A 374 0.94 -6.31 6.93
C SER A 374 1.07 -5.68 8.31
N ALA A 375 -0.04 -5.31 8.96
CA ALA A 375 -0.02 -4.54 10.20
C ALA A 375 -0.48 -5.33 11.44
N TRP A 376 -1.51 -6.19 11.29
CA TRP A 376 -2.11 -6.90 12.42
C TRP A 376 -1.45 -8.24 12.75
N LEU A 377 -1.12 -9.03 11.74
CA LEU A 377 -0.53 -10.35 11.94
C LEU A 377 0.74 -10.23 12.77
N GLY A 378 0.78 -10.92 13.91
CA GLY A 378 1.86 -10.79 14.89
C GLY A 378 3.22 -11.17 14.30
N ARG A 379 4.27 -10.51 14.79
CA ARG A 379 5.67 -10.68 14.36
C ARG A 379 6.07 -12.16 14.31
N HIS A 380 5.70 -12.92 15.33
CA HIS A 380 6.05 -14.34 15.44
C HIS A 380 5.44 -15.18 14.29
N VAL A 381 4.13 -15.05 14.05
CA VAL A 381 3.47 -15.78 12.95
C VAL A 381 4.03 -15.36 11.59
N LYS A 382 4.33 -14.07 11.40
CA LYS A 382 4.99 -13.60 10.17
C LYS A 382 6.34 -14.28 9.96
N ARG A 383 7.15 -14.39 11.00
CA ARG A 383 8.46 -15.06 10.95
C ARG A 383 8.32 -16.54 10.60
N GLU A 384 7.37 -17.24 11.23
CA GLU A 384 7.07 -18.64 10.90
C GLU A 384 6.66 -18.81 9.42
N VAL A 385 5.77 -17.93 8.95
CA VAL A 385 5.32 -17.93 7.55
C VAL A 385 6.47 -17.69 6.59
N LEU A 386 7.34 -16.72 6.90
CA LEU A 386 8.52 -16.39 6.08
C LEU A 386 9.55 -17.53 6.09
N ALA A 387 9.84 -18.10 7.25
CA ALA A 387 10.77 -19.22 7.36
C ALA A 387 10.31 -20.43 6.55
N GLU A 388 9.03 -20.79 6.62
CA GLU A 388 8.47 -21.91 5.84
C GLU A 388 8.44 -21.59 4.35
N HIS A 389 8.17 -20.33 3.96
CA HIS A 389 8.24 -19.90 2.58
C HIS A 389 9.66 -20.00 2.03
N LEU A 390 10.66 -19.49 2.74
CA LEU A 390 12.06 -19.55 2.35
C LEU A 390 12.59 -21.00 2.26
N LYS A 391 12.22 -21.86 3.22
CA LYS A 391 12.54 -23.29 3.18
C LYS A 391 12.04 -23.96 1.90
N THR A 392 10.89 -23.51 1.38
CA THR A 392 10.33 -24.05 0.12
C THR A 392 11.03 -23.49 -1.12
N LEU A 393 11.59 -22.29 -1.05
CA LEU A 393 12.33 -21.64 -2.12
C LEU A 393 13.82 -21.96 -2.12
N SER A 394 14.38 -22.40 -0.98
CA SER A 394 15.83 -22.47 -0.71
C SER A 394 16.63 -23.40 -1.62
N GLN A 395 15.98 -24.22 -2.41
CA GLN A 395 16.67 -24.96 -3.46
C GLN A 395 17.06 -24.10 -4.69
N ARG A 396 16.58 -22.82 -4.81
CA ARG A 396 16.81 -22.00 -6.01
C ARG A 396 17.11 -20.51 -5.81
N LEU A 397 16.76 -19.89 -4.69
CA LEU A 397 16.86 -18.43 -4.51
C LEU A 397 17.25 -18.08 -3.06
N GLY A 398 18.53 -17.97 -2.79
CA GLY A 398 19.09 -17.71 -1.46
C GLY A 398 18.92 -16.28 -0.91
N LYS A 399 18.06 -15.43 -1.46
CA LYS A 399 17.83 -14.07 -0.96
C LYS A 399 16.41 -13.92 -0.39
N VAL A 400 16.36 -13.32 0.80
CA VAL A 400 15.12 -12.86 1.43
C VAL A 400 14.52 -11.74 0.54
N PRO A 401 13.19 -11.81 0.22
CA PRO A 401 12.58 -10.74 -0.54
C PRO A 401 12.68 -9.42 0.22
N GLU A 402 13.12 -8.37 -0.45
CA GLU A 402 13.23 -7.02 0.12
C GLU A 402 11.90 -6.53 0.71
N PHE A 403 10.79 -6.94 0.10
CA PHE A 403 9.43 -6.65 0.55
C PHE A 403 8.72 -7.93 0.99
N ALA A 404 8.69 -8.17 2.30
CA ALA A 404 8.23 -9.42 2.90
C ALA A 404 6.73 -9.71 2.73
N ASN A 405 5.89 -8.70 2.44
CA ASN A 405 4.43 -8.87 2.36
C ASN A 405 3.99 -9.88 1.28
N TYR A 406 4.72 -9.97 0.16
CA TYR A 406 4.48 -11.02 -0.85
C TYR A 406 4.72 -12.41 -0.30
N ALA A 407 5.85 -12.61 0.37
CA ALA A 407 6.20 -13.88 0.95
C ALA A 407 5.22 -14.30 2.06
N ILE A 408 4.77 -13.34 2.87
CA ILE A 408 3.72 -13.55 3.88
C ILE A 408 2.40 -13.98 3.21
N ALA A 409 1.95 -13.29 2.17
CA ALA A 409 0.73 -13.66 1.47
C ALA A 409 0.81 -15.06 0.84
N VAL A 410 1.94 -15.39 0.22
CA VAL A 410 2.18 -16.71 -0.38
C VAL A 410 2.19 -17.80 0.69
N GLY A 411 2.87 -17.57 1.81
CA GLY A 411 2.94 -18.54 2.90
C GLY A 411 1.59 -18.73 3.60
N LEU A 412 0.85 -17.64 3.84
CA LEU A 412 -0.52 -17.71 4.38
C LEU A 412 -1.46 -18.47 3.44
N LYS A 413 -1.41 -18.20 2.14
CA LYS A 413 -2.19 -18.94 1.16
C LYS A 413 -1.90 -20.43 1.23
N ARG A 414 -0.63 -20.82 1.24
CA ARG A 414 -0.23 -22.22 1.34
C ARG A 414 -0.77 -22.87 2.60
N ALA A 415 -0.58 -22.24 3.76
CA ALA A 415 -1.06 -22.74 5.04
C ALA A 415 -2.59 -22.88 5.06
N PHE A 416 -3.32 -21.87 4.60
CA PHE A 416 -4.79 -21.88 4.57
C PHE A 416 -5.34 -22.87 3.53
N THR A 417 -4.72 -23.01 2.38
CA THR A 417 -5.18 -23.96 1.36
C THR A 417 -5.03 -25.40 1.83
N ARG A 418 -3.91 -25.72 2.51
CA ARG A 418 -3.63 -27.08 2.97
C ARG A 418 -4.40 -27.45 4.24
N PHE A 419 -4.46 -26.55 5.21
CA PHE A 419 -4.91 -26.88 6.56
C PHE A 419 -6.03 -25.99 7.08
N GLY A 420 -6.30 -24.84 6.46
CA GLY A 420 -7.21 -23.85 6.99
C GLY A 420 -8.64 -24.32 7.23
N LYS A 421 -9.16 -25.24 6.41
CA LYS A 421 -10.50 -25.80 6.56
C LYS A 421 -10.60 -26.75 7.76
N TRP A 422 -9.53 -27.49 8.05
CA TRP A 422 -9.47 -28.55 9.05
C TRP A 422 -9.02 -28.06 10.44
N CYS A 423 -8.43 -26.87 10.54
CA CYS A 423 -7.98 -26.30 11.80
C CYS A 423 -9.15 -25.92 12.73
N ARG A 424 -9.80 -26.91 13.32
CA ARG A 424 -10.86 -26.70 14.32
C ARG A 424 -10.32 -26.59 15.74
N LYS A 425 -9.29 -27.34 16.08
CA LYS A 425 -8.52 -27.28 17.34
C LYS A 425 -7.19 -28.01 17.16
N ILE A 426 -6.10 -27.46 17.61
CA ILE A 426 -4.87 -28.20 17.89
C ILE A 426 -4.94 -28.51 19.38
N ILE A 427 -4.89 -29.79 19.73
CA ILE A 427 -5.07 -30.27 21.13
C ILE A 427 -3.88 -29.85 21.99
N ASP A 428 -2.68 -29.73 21.41
CA ASP A 428 -1.50 -29.16 22.04
C ASP A 428 -0.75 -28.29 21.04
N PRO A 429 -0.89 -26.97 21.06
CA PRO A 429 -0.03 -26.11 20.25
C PRO A 429 1.39 -26.27 20.77
N LYS A 430 2.30 -26.77 19.93
CA LYS A 430 3.72 -26.72 20.24
C LYS A 430 4.07 -25.28 20.68
N PRO A 431 4.93 -25.11 21.71
CA PRO A 431 5.37 -23.80 22.12
C PRO A 431 5.92 -23.03 20.92
N GLU A 432 5.77 -21.72 20.97
CA GLU A 432 6.29 -20.87 19.89
C GLU A 432 7.79 -21.09 19.78
N PRO A 433 8.33 -21.36 18.57
CA PRO A 433 9.76 -21.54 18.41
C PRO A 433 10.50 -20.27 18.86
N THR A 434 11.56 -20.43 19.62
CA THR A 434 12.41 -19.33 20.05
C THR A 434 13.10 -18.67 18.85
N GLU A 435 13.55 -17.43 19.03
CA GLU A 435 14.29 -16.71 17.98
C GLU A 435 15.52 -17.50 17.51
N ASN A 436 16.23 -18.16 18.43
CA ASN A 436 17.38 -19.00 18.14
C ASN A 436 17.00 -20.23 17.30
N GLU A 437 15.90 -20.91 17.61
CA GLU A 437 15.43 -22.05 16.81
C GLU A 437 15.04 -21.65 15.39
N LEU A 438 14.52 -20.42 15.19
CA LEU A 438 14.25 -19.89 13.86
C LEU A 438 15.54 -19.52 13.11
N LEU A 439 16.55 -19.04 13.81
CA LEU A 439 17.86 -18.68 13.25
C LEU A 439 18.70 -19.90 12.84
N GLU A 440 18.59 -21.03 13.58
CA GLU A 440 19.26 -22.29 13.24
C GLU A 440 18.76 -22.90 11.91
N PHE A 441 17.48 -22.65 11.56
CA PHE A 441 16.89 -23.16 10.31
C PHE A 441 17.36 -22.44 9.04
N LEU A 442 17.82 -21.19 9.15
CA LEU A 442 18.18 -20.34 7.99
C LEU A 442 19.26 -19.32 8.36
N PRO A 443 20.53 -19.54 7.99
CA PRO A 443 21.63 -18.61 8.31
C PRO A 443 21.41 -17.16 7.83
N GLY A 444 20.68 -16.93 6.71
CA GLY A 444 20.32 -15.60 6.23
C GLY A 444 19.12 -14.95 6.95
N PHE A 445 18.53 -15.62 7.94
CA PHE A 445 17.35 -15.14 8.63
C PHE A 445 17.67 -13.99 9.62
N ARG A 446 18.94 -13.85 10.02
CA ARG A 446 19.40 -12.72 10.86
C ARG A 446 19.13 -11.36 10.20
N GLU A 447 19.30 -11.27 8.88
CA GLU A 447 19.05 -10.04 8.13
C GLU A 447 17.54 -9.68 8.11
N LEU A 448 16.66 -10.69 8.08
CA LEU A 448 15.21 -10.51 8.24
C LEU A 448 14.82 -10.01 9.63
N PHE A 449 15.54 -10.42 10.66
CA PHE A 449 15.30 -9.98 12.04
C PHE A 449 15.84 -8.57 12.29
N ALA A 450 16.96 -8.22 11.68
CA ALA A 450 17.58 -6.90 11.78
C ALA A 450 16.82 -5.83 10.97
N ALA A 451 16.25 -6.22 9.81
CA ALA A 451 15.36 -5.36 9.06
C ALA A 451 13.99 -5.36 9.74
N ASP A 452 13.47 -4.21 10.14
CA ASP A 452 12.10 -3.98 10.68
C ASP A 452 11.00 -4.37 9.64
N LEU A 453 11.07 -5.61 9.15
CA LEU A 453 10.16 -6.18 8.16
C LEU A 453 8.89 -6.74 8.80
N CYS A 454 8.84 -6.80 10.11
CA CYS A 454 7.72 -7.37 10.85
C CYS A 454 7.05 -6.35 11.75
#